data_730f3ebcb492da43081591d9067129ab
#
_entry.id   730f3ebcb492da43081591d9067129ab
#
_cell.length_a   1.000
_cell.length_b   1.000
_cell.length_c   1.000
_cell.angle_alpha   90.00
_cell.angle_beta   90.00
_cell.angle_gamma   90.00
#
_symmetry.space_group_name_H-M   'P 1'
#
loop_
_entity.id
_entity.type
_entity.pdbx_description
1 polymer ?
#
loop_
_entity_poly.entity_id
_entity_poly.type
_entity_poly.pdbx_seq_one_letter_code
_entity_poly.pdbx_strand_id
1 'polypeptide(L)'
;MTVEEMKQRKKELGYSNEKLSELSGVPLGTVQKVLAGVTRSPGYETLIALERILKKHTDRIGEALPEMSEKRQGVYTVEDYYLIPKERRVELIDGVIYDMASPTAIHQILSTELCNIIRSYISQQKGRCIVMAAPMDVQLDCDDKTMVQPDVMVVCDRDKITRKCIYGAPDLAVEILSDSTKKKDMYVKLGKYMEAGV
;
A
#
# COMPACT_ATOMS: atom_id res chain seq x y z
N MET A 1 -1.91 -17.02 -21.14
CA MET A 1 -0.80 -17.04 -22.16
C MET A 1 -0.58 -18.45 -22.67
N THR A 2 -0.33 -18.60 -23.98
CA THR A 2 0.12 -19.85 -24.56
C THR A 2 1.60 -20.11 -24.23
N VAL A 3 2.08 -21.34 -24.37
CA VAL A 3 3.50 -21.67 -24.12
C VAL A 3 4.43 -20.90 -25.05
N GLU A 4 4.02 -20.67 -26.29
CA GLU A 4 4.81 -19.88 -27.26
C GLU A 4 4.90 -18.41 -26.84
N GLU A 5 3.79 -17.82 -26.40
CA GLU A 5 3.78 -16.47 -25.82
C GLU A 5 4.68 -16.38 -24.59
N MET A 6 4.69 -17.40 -23.74
CA MET A 6 5.57 -17.46 -22.57
C MET A 6 7.07 -17.51 -22.97
N LYS A 7 7.43 -18.28 -24.01
CA LYS A 7 8.80 -18.32 -24.53
C LYS A 7 9.25 -16.96 -25.05
N GLN A 8 8.41 -16.37 -25.90
CA GLN A 8 8.68 -15.05 -26.47
C GLN A 8 8.87 -14.03 -25.37
N ARG A 9 7.95 -14.02 -24.42
CA ARG A 9 7.96 -13.06 -23.29
C ARG A 9 9.17 -13.24 -22.37
N LYS A 10 9.53 -14.49 -22.08
CA LYS A 10 10.76 -14.80 -21.34
C LYS A 10 12.02 -14.23 -22.02
N LYS A 11 12.09 -14.35 -23.37
CA LYS A 11 13.20 -13.81 -24.18
C LYS A 11 13.23 -12.28 -24.12
N GLU A 12 12.09 -11.61 -24.24
CA GLU A 12 11.96 -10.15 -24.14
C GLU A 12 12.41 -9.62 -22.77
N LEU A 13 12.09 -10.36 -21.70
CA LEU A 13 12.49 -10.02 -20.33
C LEU A 13 13.94 -10.40 -19.99
N GLY A 14 14.66 -11.07 -20.89
CA GLY A 14 16.02 -11.52 -20.65
C GLY A 14 16.14 -12.59 -19.55
N TYR A 15 15.03 -13.30 -19.21
CA TYR A 15 15.07 -14.28 -18.13
C TYR A 15 15.69 -15.60 -18.58
N SER A 16 16.59 -16.15 -17.74
CA SER A 16 17.01 -17.55 -17.85
C SER A 16 15.92 -18.49 -17.30
N ASN A 17 16.00 -19.80 -17.55
CA ASN A 17 15.07 -20.77 -16.96
C ASN A 17 15.23 -20.85 -15.44
N GLU A 18 16.46 -20.71 -14.97
CA GLU A 18 16.81 -20.66 -13.54
C GLU A 18 16.13 -19.46 -12.88
N LYS A 19 16.22 -18.28 -13.50
CA LYS A 19 15.59 -17.06 -12.98
C LYS A 19 14.08 -17.17 -12.97
N LEU A 20 13.49 -17.74 -14.00
CA LEU A 20 12.03 -17.96 -14.04
C LEU A 20 11.58 -18.99 -13.01
N SER A 21 12.37 -20.05 -12.76
CA SER A 21 12.14 -21.03 -11.70
C SER A 21 12.17 -20.39 -10.31
N GLU A 22 13.18 -19.57 -10.03
CA GLU A 22 13.33 -18.82 -8.77
C GLU A 22 12.13 -17.91 -8.51
N LEU A 23 11.74 -17.10 -9.50
CA LEU A 23 10.68 -16.11 -9.36
C LEU A 23 9.28 -16.74 -9.29
N SER A 24 9.04 -17.84 -10.00
CA SER A 24 7.74 -18.49 -10.08
C SER A 24 7.51 -19.56 -8.99
N GLY A 25 8.58 -20.02 -8.35
CA GLY A 25 8.55 -21.19 -7.45
C GLY A 25 8.35 -22.53 -8.16
N VAL A 26 8.30 -22.54 -9.49
CA VAL A 26 8.16 -23.78 -10.28
C VAL A 26 9.52 -24.45 -10.42
N PRO A 27 9.65 -25.76 -10.13
CA PRO A 27 10.92 -26.47 -10.27
C PRO A 27 11.55 -26.30 -11.66
N LEU A 28 12.86 -26.07 -11.73
CA LEU A 28 13.60 -25.80 -12.96
C LEU A 28 13.33 -26.82 -14.06
N GLY A 29 13.34 -28.13 -13.72
CA GLY A 29 13.05 -29.19 -14.67
C GLY A 29 11.64 -29.11 -15.26
N THR A 30 10.67 -28.59 -14.49
CA THR A 30 9.30 -28.37 -14.96
C THR A 30 9.25 -27.14 -15.89
N VAL A 31 9.91 -26.04 -15.53
CA VAL A 31 10.04 -24.84 -16.38
C VAL A 31 10.63 -25.22 -17.75
N GLN A 32 11.72 -25.98 -17.74
CA GLN A 32 12.40 -26.44 -18.97
C GLN A 32 11.47 -27.28 -19.86
N LYS A 33 10.77 -28.27 -19.28
CA LYS A 33 9.86 -29.17 -20.02
C LYS A 33 8.64 -28.44 -20.58
N VAL A 34 8.08 -27.51 -19.84
CA VAL A 34 6.93 -26.68 -20.26
C VAL A 34 7.36 -25.77 -21.41
N LEU A 35 8.43 -25.03 -21.24
CA LEU A 35 8.91 -24.10 -22.26
C LEU A 35 9.48 -24.83 -23.49
N ALA A 36 10.01 -26.04 -23.35
CA ALA A 36 10.44 -26.85 -24.51
C ALA A 36 9.23 -27.46 -25.26
N GLY A 37 8.01 -27.39 -24.72
CA GLY A 37 6.82 -28.01 -25.33
C GLY A 37 6.78 -29.53 -25.17
N VAL A 38 7.65 -30.09 -24.35
CA VAL A 38 7.70 -31.54 -24.06
C VAL A 38 6.48 -32.00 -23.29
N THR A 39 5.96 -31.14 -22.39
CA THR A 39 4.74 -31.40 -21.63
C THR A 39 3.55 -30.94 -22.44
N ARG A 40 2.78 -31.87 -23.00
CA ARG A 40 1.57 -31.56 -23.83
C ARG A 40 0.44 -30.90 -23.04
N SER A 41 0.33 -31.15 -21.76
CA SER A 41 -0.67 -30.56 -20.86
C SER A 41 -0.01 -30.21 -19.51
N PRO A 42 0.63 -29.05 -19.40
CA PRO A 42 1.16 -28.56 -18.14
C PRO A 42 0.02 -28.37 -17.13
N GLY A 43 0.28 -28.67 -15.86
CA GLY A 43 -0.71 -28.42 -14.80
C GLY A 43 -1.13 -26.97 -14.75
N TYR A 44 -2.41 -26.73 -14.49
CA TYR A 44 -3.00 -25.38 -14.44
C TYR A 44 -2.25 -24.44 -13.49
N GLU A 45 -1.90 -24.91 -12.29
CA GLU A 45 -1.13 -24.13 -11.32
C GLU A 45 0.26 -23.73 -11.84
N THR A 46 0.93 -24.63 -12.56
CA THR A 46 2.24 -24.36 -13.18
C THR A 46 2.12 -23.24 -14.22
N LEU A 47 1.09 -23.32 -15.07
CA LEU A 47 0.86 -22.28 -16.09
C LEU A 47 0.56 -20.92 -15.45
N ILE A 48 -0.29 -20.87 -14.43
CA ILE A 48 -0.60 -19.63 -13.70
C ILE A 48 0.64 -19.06 -13.03
N ALA A 49 1.45 -19.88 -12.37
CA ALA A 49 2.65 -19.42 -11.69
C ALA A 49 3.65 -18.78 -12.68
N LEU A 50 3.87 -19.42 -13.83
CA LEU A 50 4.72 -18.87 -14.89
C LEU A 50 4.11 -17.61 -15.53
N GLU A 51 2.82 -17.65 -15.85
CA GLU A 51 2.09 -16.55 -16.45
C GLU A 51 2.10 -15.30 -15.55
N ARG A 52 1.93 -15.47 -14.25
CA ARG A 52 1.98 -14.39 -13.26
C ARG A 52 3.30 -13.62 -13.31
N ILE A 53 4.43 -14.32 -13.44
CA ILE A 53 5.75 -13.70 -13.52
C ILE A 53 5.96 -13.03 -14.88
N LEU A 54 5.54 -13.68 -15.95
CA LEU A 54 5.70 -13.17 -17.31
C LEU A 54 4.75 -12.02 -17.63
N LYS A 55 3.51 -12.00 -17.08
CA LYS A 55 2.56 -10.88 -17.19
C LYS A 55 2.90 -9.70 -16.30
N LYS A 56 3.48 -9.92 -15.14
CA LYS A 56 3.81 -8.83 -14.19
C LYS A 56 4.66 -7.70 -14.81
N HIS A 57 5.23 -7.95 -15.99
CA HIS A 57 5.95 -6.96 -16.79
C HIS A 57 5.16 -6.42 -18.01
N THR A 58 3.98 -6.98 -18.34
CA THR A 58 3.23 -6.55 -19.54
C THR A 58 2.35 -5.33 -19.28
N ASP A 59 1.86 -5.17 -18.06
CA ASP A 59 1.05 -3.99 -17.68
C ASP A 59 1.92 -2.71 -17.50
N ARG A 60 3.26 -2.84 -17.67
CA ARG A 60 4.20 -1.72 -17.57
C ARG A 60 4.75 -1.20 -18.90
N ILE A 61 4.35 -1.76 -20.05
CA ILE A 61 4.90 -1.34 -21.37
C ILE A 61 3.90 -0.49 -22.17
N GLY A 62 2.71 -0.20 -21.62
CA GLY A 62 1.69 0.65 -22.28
C GLY A 62 1.56 2.07 -21.74
N GLU A 63 2.03 2.31 -20.54
CA GLU A 63 2.21 3.65 -19.99
C GLU A 63 3.60 3.68 -19.39
N ALA A 64 4.47 4.50 -19.96
CA ALA A 64 5.66 4.94 -19.26
C ALA A 64 5.16 5.64 -17.99
N LEU A 65 5.04 4.88 -16.88
CA LEU A 65 5.08 5.50 -15.58
C LEU A 65 6.35 6.33 -15.62
N PRO A 66 6.28 7.65 -15.32
CA PRO A 66 7.49 8.42 -15.19
C PRO A 66 8.41 7.58 -14.30
N GLU A 67 9.63 7.31 -14.77
CA GLU A 67 10.64 6.66 -13.96
C GLU A 67 10.61 7.42 -12.63
N MET A 68 10.06 6.78 -11.59
CA MET A 68 10.37 7.23 -10.25
C MET A 68 11.86 6.94 -10.12
N SER A 69 12.68 7.85 -10.63
CA SER A 69 14.06 7.91 -10.20
C SER A 69 13.98 7.82 -8.69
N GLU A 70 14.65 6.84 -8.09
CA GLU A 70 14.63 6.68 -6.64
C GLU A 70 15.08 8.02 -6.04
N LYS A 71 14.09 8.86 -5.74
CA LYS A 71 14.31 10.11 -5.04
C LYS A 71 14.92 9.75 -3.69
N ARG A 72 15.80 10.59 -3.19
CA ARG A 72 16.29 10.42 -1.82
C ARG A 72 15.13 10.55 -0.84
N GLN A 73 15.14 9.75 0.22
CA GLN A 73 14.20 9.93 1.33
C GLN A 73 14.28 11.38 1.84
N GLY A 74 13.13 11.95 2.19
CA GLY A 74 13.00 13.35 2.61
C GLY A 74 12.66 14.35 1.48
N VAL A 75 12.53 13.88 0.22
CA VAL A 75 12.19 14.75 -0.92
C VAL A 75 10.90 14.34 -1.66
N TYR A 76 10.25 13.27 -1.23
CA TYR A 76 8.98 12.82 -1.82
C TYR A 76 7.86 13.80 -1.46
N THR A 77 6.92 13.95 -2.40
CA THR A 77 5.74 14.80 -2.23
C THR A 77 4.45 13.97 -2.22
N VAL A 78 3.34 14.59 -1.86
CA VAL A 78 2.01 13.98 -1.95
C VAL A 78 1.68 13.53 -3.39
N GLU A 79 2.19 14.23 -4.40
CA GLU A 79 2.03 13.80 -5.79
C GLU A 79 2.77 12.49 -6.05
N ASP A 80 4.01 12.35 -5.55
CA ASP A 80 4.77 11.11 -5.63
C ASP A 80 4.07 9.96 -4.89
N TYR A 81 3.47 10.26 -3.72
CA TYR A 81 2.69 9.29 -2.94
C TYR A 81 1.56 8.66 -3.77
N TYR A 82 0.82 9.46 -4.52
CA TYR A 82 -0.27 8.97 -5.38
C TYR A 82 0.20 8.17 -6.60
N LEU A 83 1.48 8.23 -6.95
CA LEU A 83 2.09 7.41 -8.01
C LEU A 83 2.54 6.03 -7.51
N ILE A 84 2.57 5.82 -6.19
CA ILE A 84 2.93 4.52 -5.60
C ILE A 84 1.85 3.49 -5.93
N PRO A 85 2.21 2.26 -6.35
CA PRO A 85 1.24 1.21 -6.61
C PRO A 85 0.35 0.95 -5.37
N LYS A 86 -0.96 0.82 -5.58
CA LYS A 86 -1.95 0.67 -4.49
C LYS A 86 -1.76 -0.59 -3.64
N GLU A 87 -1.07 -1.57 -4.18
CA GLU A 87 -0.70 -2.80 -3.47
C GLU A 87 0.38 -2.57 -2.41
N ARG A 88 1.13 -1.48 -2.53
CA ARG A 88 2.14 -1.07 -1.54
C ARG A 88 1.52 -0.05 -0.60
N ARG A 89 1.18 -0.49 0.61
CA ARG A 89 0.68 0.40 1.65
C ARG A 89 1.84 1.17 2.27
N VAL A 90 1.76 2.48 2.22
CA VAL A 90 2.80 3.37 2.75
C VAL A 90 2.17 4.58 3.44
N GLU A 91 2.95 5.24 4.27
CA GLU A 91 2.75 6.62 4.72
C GLU A 91 3.89 7.48 4.18
N LEU A 92 3.61 8.75 3.98
CA LEU A 92 4.59 9.76 3.62
C LEU A 92 4.69 10.76 4.78
N ILE A 93 5.86 10.94 5.37
CA ILE A 93 6.06 11.88 6.49
C ILE A 93 7.35 12.65 6.25
N ASP A 94 7.28 13.96 6.16
CA ASP A 94 8.41 14.85 5.82
C ASP A 94 9.17 14.43 4.56
N GLY A 95 8.42 13.97 3.54
CA GLY A 95 9.01 13.48 2.29
C GLY A 95 9.73 12.12 2.41
N VAL A 96 9.57 11.42 3.52
CA VAL A 96 10.08 10.06 3.76
C VAL A 96 8.93 9.05 3.59
N ILE A 97 9.13 8.03 2.76
CA ILE A 97 8.17 6.95 2.57
C ILE A 97 8.43 5.85 3.60
N TYR A 98 7.39 5.51 4.34
CA TYR A 98 7.38 4.43 5.34
C TYR A 98 6.45 3.32 4.90
N ASP A 99 6.98 2.12 4.66
CA ASP A 99 6.15 0.95 4.39
C ASP A 99 5.34 0.57 5.64
N MET A 100 4.09 0.19 5.42
CA MET A 100 3.18 -0.24 6.47
C MET A 100 3.04 -1.77 6.46
N ALA A 101 3.18 -2.36 7.64
CA ALA A 101 2.89 -3.79 7.83
C ALA A 101 1.37 -4.05 7.82
N SER A 102 0.99 -5.29 7.59
CA SER A 102 -0.39 -5.73 7.80
C SER A 102 -0.72 -5.68 9.30
N PRO A 103 -1.89 -5.18 9.68
CA PRO A 103 -2.30 -5.12 11.08
C PRO A 103 -2.52 -6.54 11.65
N THR A 104 -2.26 -6.69 12.95
CA THR A 104 -2.60 -7.93 13.67
C THR A 104 -4.11 -7.99 13.97
N ALA A 105 -4.62 -9.18 14.29
CA ALA A 105 -6.01 -9.34 14.72
C ALA A 105 -6.34 -8.49 15.95
N ILE A 106 -5.43 -8.43 16.93
CA ILE A 106 -5.60 -7.60 18.14
C ILE A 106 -5.71 -6.12 17.77
N HIS A 107 -4.86 -5.64 16.88
CA HIS A 107 -4.90 -4.26 16.39
C HIS A 107 -6.24 -3.93 15.73
N GLN A 108 -6.78 -4.83 14.89
CA GLN A 108 -8.08 -4.66 14.24
C GLN A 108 -9.24 -4.66 15.24
N ILE A 109 -9.20 -5.52 16.26
CA ILE A 109 -10.22 -5.56 17.33
C ILE A 109 -10.22 -4.21 18.06
N LEU A 110 -9.04 -3.74 18.51
CA LEU A 110 -8.92 -2.47 19.24
C LEU A 110 -9.41 -1.28 18.38
N SER A 111 -9.00 -1.21 17.13
CA SER A 111 -9.44 -0.16 16.19
C SER A 111 -10.95 -0.14 16.03
N THR A 112 -11.57 -1.30 15.85
CA THR A 112 -13.02 -1.45 15.72
C THR A 112 -13.76 -1.05 16.98
N GLU A 113 -13.30 -1.49 18.15
CA GLU A 113 -13.92 -1.15 19.44
C GLU A 113 -13.81 0.36 19.73
N LEU A 114 -12.64 0.97 19.49
CA LEU A 114 -12.47 2.41 19.64
C LEU A 114 -13.43 3.20 18.72
N CYS A 115 -13.55 2.79 17.45
CA CYS A 115 -14.54 3.40 16.55
C CYS A 115 -15.95 3.31 17.08
N ASN A 116 -16.37 2.15 17.61
CA ASN A 116 -17.71 1.93 18.16
C ASN A 116 -17.96 2.80 19.39
N ILE A 117 -17.00 2.86 20.31
CA ILE A 117 -17.11 3.66 21.55
C ILE A 117 -17.24 5.15 21.19
N ILE A 118 -16.34 5.68 20.35
CA ILE A 118 -16.32 7.08 19.96
C ILE A 118 -17.60 7.44 19.19
N ARG A 119 -18.02 6.61 18.24
CA ARG A 119 -19.26 6.81 17.48
C ARG A 119 -20.49 6.83 18.38
N SER A 120 -20.57 5.90 19.34
CA SER A 120 -21.67 5.83 20.30
C SER A 120 -21.73 7.09 21.16
N TYR A 121 -20.59 7.56 21.66
CA TYR A 121 -20.48 8.80 22.41
C TYR A 121 -20.97 10.01 21.61
N ILE A 122 -20.44 10.19 20.37
CA ILE A 122 -20.85 11.29 19.49
C ILE A 122 -22.36 11.25 19.24
N SER A 123 -22.93 10.07 18.99
CA SER A 123 -24.36 9.89 18.75
C SER A 123 -25.21 10.26 19.98
N GLN A 124 -24.80 9.83 21.17
CA GLN A 124 -25.47 10.17 22.43
C GLN A 124 -25.49 11.68 22.69
N GLN A 125 -24.38 12.35 22.34
CA GLN A 125 -24.26 13.81 22.44
C GLN A 125 -24.95 14.56 21.29
N LYS A 126 -25.60 13.86 20.35
CA LYS A 126 -26.17 14.42 19.11
C LYS A 126 -25.16 15.20 18.28
N GLY A 127 -23.89 14.81 18.38
CA GLY A 127 -22.78 15.39 17.62
C GLY A 127 -22.85 15.06 16.13
N ARG A 128 -22.20 15.87 15.31
CA ARG A 128 -22.16 15.72 13.84
C ARG A 128 -20.85 15.18 13.30
N CYS A 129 -19.88 14.95 14.18
CA CYS A 129 -18.55 14.45 13.79
C CYS A 129 -18.64 13.01 13.25
N ILE A 130 -17.75 12.69 12.33
CA ILE A 130 -17.65 11.38 11.71
C ILE A 130 -16.43 10.66 12.28
N VAL A 131 -16.60 9.40 12.66
CA VAL A 131 -15.51 8.53 13.09
C VAL A 131 -15.15 7.62 11.92
N MET A 132 -13.87 7.54 11.60
CA MET A 132 -13.32 6.68 10.55
C MET A 132 -12.13 5.88 11.08
N ALA A 133 -11.94 4.68 10.53
CA ALA A 133 -10.77 3.84 10.78
C ALA A 133 -9.92 3.70 9.53
N ALA A 134 -8.64 3.36 9.71
CA ALA A 134 -7.76 2.95 8.62
C ALA A 134 -8.36 1.77 7.81
N PRO A 135 -8.06 1.68 6.49
CA PRO A 135 -7.19 2.58 5.75
C PRO A 135 -7.93 3.84 5.25
N MET A 136 -7.49 5.00 5.65
CA MET A 136 -7.97 6.29 5.13
C MET A 136 -6.81 7.28 5.15
N ASP A 137 -6.50 7.83 4.00
CA ASP A 137 -5.45 8.82 3.84
C ASP A 137 -5.85 10.15 4.47
N VAL A 138 -4.94 10.75 5.21
CA VAL A 138 -5.03 12.11 5.75
C VAL A 138 -3.85 12.91 5.25
N GLN A 139 -4.11 13.86 4.38
CA GLN A 139 -3.11 14.85 3.98
C GLN A 139 -3.13 15.98 4.99
N LEU A 140 -2.13 16.01 5.85
CA LEU A 140 -1.97 17.12 6.79
C LEU A 140 -1.57 18.37 6.01
N ASP A 141 -2.24 19.48 6.29
CA ASP A 141 -2.09 20.76 5.58
C ASP A 141 -0.90 21.60 6.02
N CYS A 142 -0.06 21.04 6.88
CA CYS A 142 1.17 21.69 7.32
C CYS A 142 2.26 21.71 6.23
N ASP A 143 2.23 20.76 5.27
CA ASP A 143 3.15 20.69 4.14
C ASP A 143 2.60 19.83 2.98
N ASP A 144 3.32 19.76 1.85
CA ASP A 144 3.02 18.90 0.70
C ASP A 144 3.74 17.54 0.75
N LYS A 145 4.30 17.17 1.91
CA LYS A 145 5.17 16.01 2.09
C LYS A 145 4.68 15.04 3.16
N THR A 146 3.43 15.25 3.64
CA THR A 146 2.89 14.45 4.74
C THR A 146 1.51 13.91 4.40
N MET A 147 1.44 12.58 4.29
CA MET A 147 0.22 11.79 4.09
C MET A 147 0.27 10.61 5.07
N VAL A 148 -0.61 10.59 6.04
CA VAL A 148 -0.66 9.59 7.11
C VAL A 148 -1.97 8.80 7.08
N GLN A 149 -1.99 7.64 7.72
CA GLN A 149 -3.19 6.81 7.90
C GLN A 149 -3.37 6.51 9.40
N PRO A 150 -4.04 7.39 10.16
CA PRO A 150 -4.34 7.13 11.57
C PRO A 150 -5.21 5.88 11.74
N ASP A 151 -4.97 5.10 12.78
CA ASP A 151 -5.76 3.89 13.03
C ASP A 151 -7.24 4.20 13.27
N VAL A 152 -7.53 5.28 14.02
CA VAL A 152 -8.87 5.83 14.19
C VAL A 152 -8.79 7.35 14.17
N MET A 153 -9.76 7.99 13.52
CA MET A 153 -9.83 9.46 13.50
C MET A 153 -11.27 9.95 13.65
N VAL A 154 -11.39 11.20 14.10
CA VAL A 154 -12.64 11.95 14.13
C VAL A 154 -12.53 13.19 13.29
N VAL A 155 -13.52 13.46 12.45
CA VAL A 155 -13.61 14.64 11.60
C VAL A 155 -14.95 15.29 11.80
N CYS A 156 -14.96 16.53 12.30
CA CYS A 156 -16.18 17.31 12.58
C CYS A 156 -16.53 18.24 11.41
N ASP A 157 -15.51 18.75 10.74
CA ASP A 157 -15.67 19.56 9.53
C ASP A 157 -15.73 18.65 8.30
N ARG A 158 -16.92 18.56 7.70
CA ARG A 158 -17.16 17.70 6.54
C ARG A 158 -16.51 18.20 5.25
N ASP A 159 -16.15 19.46 5.17
CA ASP A 159 -15.49 20.03 3.98
C ASP A 159 -14.07 19.50 3.83
N LYS A 160 -13.48 18.99 4.92
CA LYS A 160 -12.20 18.25 4.89
C LYS A 160 -12.28 16.88 4.20
N ILE A 161 -13.50 16.31 4.05
CA ILE A 161 -13.69 14.97 3.47
C ILE A 161 -13.73 15.09 1.95
N THR A 162 -12.64 14.74 1.29
CA THR A 162 -12.55 14.74 -0.16
C THR A 162 -12.81 13.34 -0.74
N ARG A 163 -12.80 13.22 -2.07
CA ARG A 163 -12.90 11.92 -2.73
C ARG A 163 -11.64 11.05 -2.58
N LYS A 164 -10.49 11.66 -2.27
CA LYS A 164 -9.19 10.98 -2.23
C LYS A 164 -8.70 10.75 -0.81
N CYS A 165 -8.87 11.74 0.06
CA CYS A 165 -8.31 11.77 1.41
C CYS A 165 -9.11 12.72 2.31
N ILE A 166 -8.80 12.72 3.59
CA ILE A 166 -9.11 13.83 4.48
C ILE A 166 -8.04 14.90 4.24
N TYR A 167 -8.45 16.12 3.91
CA TYR A 167 -7.56 17.24 3.68
C TYR A 167 -7.55 18.16 4.90
N GLY A 168 -6.38 18.29 5.50
CA GLY A 168 -6.19 19.03 6.75
C GLY A 168 -6.28 18.13 7.99
N ALA A 169 -5.97 18.72 9.14
CA ALA A 169 -5.92 18.03 10.43
C ALA A 169 -7.30 17.47 10.83
N PRO A 170 -7.40 16.19 11.23
CA PRO A 170 -8.59 15.67 11.90
C PRO A 170 -8.74 16.31 13.29
N ASP A 171 -9.95 16.26 13.86
CA ASP A 171 -10.22 16.77 15.24
C ASP A 171 -9.66 15.83 16.32
N LEU A 172 -9.44 14.57 15.98
CA LEU A 172 -8.79 13.55 16.81
C LEU A 172 -8.10 12.54 15.91
N ALA A 173 -6.88 12.17 16.23
CA ALA A 173 -6.17 11.02 15.67
C ALA A 173 -5.78 10.06 16.80
N VAL A 174 -5.99 8.76 16.58
CA VAL A 174 -5.61 7.69 17.50
C VAL A 174 -4.67 6.74 16.78
N GLU A 175 -3.54 6.43 17.39
CA GLU A 175 -2.56 5.44 16.93
C GLU A 175 -2.49 4.29 17.94
N ILE A 176 -2.68 3.07 17.47
CA ILE A 176 -2.58 1.85 18.26
C ILE A 176 -1.14 1.36 18.16
N LEU A 177 -0.38 1.57 19.23
CA LEU A 177 1.05 1.29 19.24
C LEU A 177 1.33 -0.21 19.11
N SER A 178 2.28 -0.55 18.26
CA SER A 178 2.88 -1.87 18.14
C SER A 178 4.39 -1.79 18.32
N ASP A 179 5.05 -2.91 18.62
CA ASP A 179 6.51 -2.90 18.80
C ASP A 179 7.27 -2.39 17.57
N SER A 180 6.72 -2.63 16.36
CA SER A 180 7.31 -2.20 15.09
C SER A 180 7.07 -0.73 14.75
N THR A 181 5.98 -0.13 15.20
CA THR A 181 5.57 1.25 14.83
C THR A 181 5.79 2.27 15.94
N LYS A 182 5.91 1.82 17.20
CA LYS A 182 5.95 2.66 18.39
C LYS A 182 6.86 3.90 18.28
N LYS A 183 8.08 3.74 17.75
CA LYS A 183 9.00 4.88 17.62
C LYS A 183 8.49 5.91 16.61
N LYS A 184 8.00 5.44 15.45
CA LYS A 184 7.46 6.30 14.42
C LYS A 184 6.21 7.04 14.94
N ASP A 185 5.29 6.33 15.55
CA ASP A 185 4.01 6.88 16.02
C ASP A 185 4.20 7.88 17.15
N MET A 186 5.08 7.57 18.13
CA MET A 186 5.29 8.42 19.31
C MET A 186 6.19 9.64 19.06
N TYR A 187 7.06 9.61 18.07
CA TYR A 187 8.01 10.71 17.87
C TYR A 187 7.81 11.44 16.55
N VAL A 188 7.55 10.72 15.48
CA VAL A 188 7.42 11.32 14.13
C VAL A 188 5.98 11.76 13.88
N LYS A 189 5.01 10.84 13.96
CA LYS A 189 3.60 11.16 13.70
C LYS A 189 3.03 12.12 14.74
N LEU A 190 3.34 11.93 16.03
CA LEU A 190 2.90 12.85 17.06
C LEU A 190 3.38 14.29 16.79
N GLY A 191 4.65 14.46 16.41
CA GLY A 191 5.16 15.77 16.03
C GLY A 191 4.37 16.41 14.90
N LYS A 192 4.06 15.64 13.86
CA LYS A 192 3.26 16.11 12.71
C LYS A 192 1.82 16.44 13.08
N TYR A 193 1.18 15.65 13.92
CA TYR A 193 -0.15 15.95 14.43
C TYR A 193 -0.18 17.25 15.21
N MET A 194 0.82 17.49 16.06
CA MET A 194 0.94 18.75 16.81
C MET A 194 1.17 19.95 15.88
N GLU A 195 2.02 19.82 14.86
CA GLU A 195 2.25 20.87 13.85
C GLU A 195 0.97 21.21 13.08
N ALA A 196 0.18 20.21 12.72
CA ALA A 196 -1.08 20.35 12.00
C ALA A 196 -2.24 20.84 12.88
N GLY A 197 -2.09 20.83 14.22
CA GLY A 197 -3.12 21.26 15.15
C GLY A 197 -4.18 20.20 15.49
N VAL A 198 -3.79 18.91 15.47
CA VAL A 198 -4.63 17.78 15.94
C VAL A 198 -4.69 17.76 17.46
#